data_9150406f4c3eea63799e0857016a1f03
#
_entry.id   9150406f4c3eea63799e0857016a1f03
#
_cell.length_a   1.000
_cell.length_b   1.000
_cell.length_c   1.000
_cell.angle_alpha   90.00
_cell.angle_beta   90.00
_cell.angle_gamma   90.00
#
_symmetry.space_group_name_H-M   'P 1'
#
loop_
_entity.id
_entity.type
_entity.pdbx_description
1 polymer ?
#
loop_
_entity_poly.entity_id
_entity_poly.type
_entity_poly.pdbx_seq_one_letter_code
_entity_poly.pdbx_strand_id
1 'polypeptide(L)'
;MARLAGVDIPRDKRVVIALTYIYGIGRTRSVEILKATEIDESIRVKDLSDDQLIALRDHIEGTYKVEGDLRREVAADIRRKVEIGSYEGIRHRRGLPVRGQRTKTNARTRKGPKRTVAGKKKAGKK
;
A
#
# COMPACT_ATOMS: atom_id res chain seq x y z
N MET A 1 16.51 -16.09 0.42
CA MET A 1 15.69 -14.90 0.19
C MET A 1 15.83 -13.96 1.36
N ALA A 2 16.01 -12.68 1.08
CA ALA A 2 16.07 -11.68 2.16
C ALA A 2 14.65 -11.37 2.64
N ARG A 3 14.44 -11.44 3.94
CA ARG A 3 13.16 -11.15 4.59
C ARG A 3 13.31 -9.96 5.53
N LEU A 4 12.52 -8.91 5.28
CA LEU A 4 12.45 -7.73 6.14
C LEU A 4 10.99 -7.47 6.50
N ALA A 5 10.72 -7.22 7.78
CA ALA A 5 9.36 -6.97 8.28
C ALA A 5 8.34 -8.06 7.85
N GLY A 6 8.77 -9.30 7.71
CA GLY A 6 7.93 -10.40 7.26
C GLY A 6 7.69 -10.46 5.75
N VAL A 7 8.33 -9.62 4.97
CA VAL A 7 8.17 -9.55 3.51
C VAL A 7 9.43 -10.05 2.81
N ASP A 8 9.26 -10.90 1.81
CA ASP A 8 10.36 -11.32 0.94
C ASP A 8 10.66 -10.22 -0.07
N ILE A 9 11.85 -9.63 0.02
CA ILE A 9 12.27 -8.58 -0.89
C ILE A 9 13.05 -9.16 -2.08
N PRO A 10 12.92 -8.57 -3.29
CA PRO A 10 13.61 -9.07 -4.47
C PRO A 10 15.14 -8.99 -4.32
N ARG A 11 15.83 -10.06 -4.60
CA ARG A 11 17.31 -10.12 -4.48
C ARG A 11 18.03 -9.39 -5.60
N ASP A 12 17.45 -9.35 -6.79
CA ASP A 12 18.08 -8.76 -7.98
C ASP A 12 17.93 -7.25 -8.07
N LYS A 13 17.07 -6.67 -7.26
CA LYS A 13 16.82 -5.22 -7.24
C LYS A 13 17.83 -4.50 -6.35
N ARG A 14 18.10 -3.23 -6.69
CA ARG A 14 18.86 -2.35 -5.79
C ARG A 14 18.11 -2.23 -4.47
N VAL A 15 18.85 -2.09 -3.37
CA VAL A 15 18.24 -2.04 -2.03
C VAL A 15 17.24 -0.91 -1.88
N VAL A 16 17.49 0.26 -2.49
CA VAL A 16 16.57 1.41 -2.45
C VAL A 16 15.22 1.09 -3.08
N ILE A 17 15.20 0.30 -4.13
CA ILE A 17 13.96 -0.12 -4.79
C ILE A 17 13.31 -1.29 -4.06
N ALA A 18 14.12 -2.25 -3.60
CA ALA A 18 13.62 -3.43 -2.89
C ALA A 18 12.87 -3.07 -1.60
N LEU A 19 13.33 -2.06 -0.86
CA LEU A 19 12.66 -1.59 0.35
C LEU A 19 11.25 -1.06 0.09
N THR A 20 10.97 -0.56 -1.10
CA THR A 20 9.63 -0.06 -1.45
C THR A 20 8.58 -1.17 -1.58
N TYR A 21 8.99 -2.43 -1.60
CA TYR A 21 8.08 -3.58 -1.61
C TYR A 21 7.43 -3.82 -0.25
N ILE A 22 7.96 -3.19 0.81
CA ILE A 22 7.37 -3.25 2.14
C ILE A 22 6.24 -2.22 2.22
N TYR A 23 5.05 -2.66 2.63
CA TYR A 23 3.92 -1.75 2.79
C TYR A 23 4.21 -0.71 3.88
N GLY A 24 4.16 0.55 3.53
CA GLY A 24 4.48 1.67 4.40
C GLY A 24 5.83 2.33 4.11
N ILE A 25 6.63 1.75 3.22
CA ILE A 25 7.91 2.33 2.78
C ILE A 25 7.81 2.69 1.30
N GLY A 26 7.89 3.97 1.01
CA GLY A 26 8.01 4.50 -0.35
C GLY A 26 9.46 4.90 -0.65
N ARG A 27 9.66 5.58 -1.75
CA ARG A 27 11.00 6.02 -2.18
C ARG A 27 11.70 6.90 -1.16
N THR A 28 10.99 7.87 -0.60
CA THR A 28 11.54 8.82 0.37
C THR A 28 12.00 8.11 1.64
N ARG A 29 11.16 7.28 2.22
CA ARG A 29 11.51 6.51 3.41
C ARG A 29 12.64 5.52 3.15
N SER A 30 12.67 4.92 1.97
CA SER A 30 13.75 4.03 1.57
C SER A 30 15.10 4.75 1.59
N VAL A 31 15.17 5.95 1.02
CA VAL A 31 16.39 6.77 1.03
C VAL A 31 16.78 7.16 2.46
N GLU A 32 15.82 7.57 3.27
CA GLU A 32 16.07 7.95 4.67
C GLU A 32 16.60 6.77 5.49
N ILE A 33 16.05 5.59 5.31
CA ILE A 33 16.49 4.36 5.98
C ILE A 33 17.94 4.05 5.60
N LEU A 34 18.27 4.11 4.33
CA LEU A 34 19.62 3.82 3.86
C LEU A 34 20.65 4.83 4.33
N LYS A 35 20.27 6.11 4.42
CA LYS A 35 21.13 7.14 5.01
C LYS A 35 21.38 6.89 6.50
N ALA A 36 20.34 6.54 7.25
CA ALA A 36 20.44 6.28 8.67
C ALA A 36 21.27 5.04 9.00
N THR A 37 21.25 4.04 8.14
CA THR A 37 22.01 2.78 8.29
C THR A 37 23.35 2.80 7.58
N GLU A 38 23.70 3.90 6.91
CA GLU A 38 24.95 4.09 6.17
C GLU A 38 25.20 3.02 5.10
N ILE A 39 24.14 2.62 4.40
CA ILE A 39 24.20 1.65 3.32
C ILE A 39 24.04 2.37 1.98
N ASP A 40 24.88 2.01 1.00
CA ASP A 40 24.79 2.57 -0.35
C ASP A 40 23.50 2.14 -1.04
N GLU A 41 22.82 3.08 -1.65
CA GLU A 41 21.55 2.86 -2.37
C GLU A 41 21.70 1.94 -3.59
N SER A 42 22.88 1.91 -4.20
CA SER A 42 23.13 1.14 -5.43
C SER A 42 23.40 -0.34 -5.20
N ILE A 43 23.64 -0.76 -3.95
CA ILE A 43 23.92 -2.14 -3.63
C ILE A 43 22.67 -3.00 -3.90
N ARG A 44 22.89 -4.13 -4.56
CA ARG A 44 21.83 -5.12 -4.76
C ARG A 44 21.55 -5.89 -3.48
N VAL A 45 20.30 -6.29 -3.27
CA VAL A 45 19.90 -7.00 -2.05
C VAL A 45 20.74 -8.28 -1.83
N LYS A 46 21.05 -8.99 -2.90
CA LYS A 46 21.89 -10.20 -2.84
C LYS A 46 23.32 -9.94 -2.34
N ASP A 47 23.82 -8.71 -2.49
CA ASP A 47 25.16 -8.32 -2.09
C ASP A 47 25.23 -7.74 -0.67
N LEU A 48 24.09 -7.63 0.02
CA LEU A 48 24.03 -7.16 1.40
C LEU A 48 24.58 -8.23 2.36
N SER A 49 25.38 -7.78 3.33
CA SER A 49 25.82 -8.66 4.42
C SER A 49 24.69 -8.91 5.42
N ASP A 50 24.81 -9.97 6.22
CA ASP A 50 23.85 -10.28 7.27
C ASP A 50 23.74 -9.15 8.29
N ASP A 51 24.86 -8.51 8.64
CA ASP A 51 24.90 -7.37 9.56
C ASP A 51 24.12 -6.18 9.00
N GLN A 52 24.24 -5.90 7.70
CA GLN A 52 23.48 -4.85 7.02
C GLN A 52 21.98 -5.16 7.02
N LEU A 53 21.59 -6.40 6.78
CA LEU A 53 20.18 -6.82 6.85
C LEU A 53 19.61 -6.66 8.26
N ILE A 54 20.37 -7.01 9.28
CA ILE A 54 19.96 -6.82 10.68
C ILE A 54 19.80 -5.34 11.00
N ALA A 55 20.74 -4.50 10.58
CA ALA A 55 20.67 -3.05 10.78
C ALA A 55 19.42 -2.45 10.10
N LEU A 56 19.12 -2.86 8.88
CA LEU A 56 17.91 -2.44 8.18
C LEU A 56 16.64 -2.86 8.92
N ARG A 57 16.59 -4.11 9.34
CA ARG A 57 15.43 -4.64 10.09
C ARG A 57 15.19 -3.85 11.37
N ASP A 58 16.22 -3.69 12.17
CA ASP A 58 16.12 -3.00 13.46
C ASP A 58 15.69 -1.56 13.29
N HIS A 59 16.24 -0.87 12.30
CA HIS A 59 15.88 0.52 12.01
C HIS A 59 14.42 0.65 11.55
N ILE A 60 13.99 -0.22 10.65
CA ILE A 60 12.61 -0.21 10.12
C ILE A 60 11.61 -0.50 11.24
N GLU A 61 11.82 -1.57 11.98
CA GLU A 61 10.90 -1.98 13.05
C GLU A 61 10.86 -0.98 14.21
N GLY A 62 11.97 -0.33 14.52
CA GLY A 62 12.05 0.65 15.59
C GLY A 62 11.54 2.04 15.24
N THR A 63 11.52 2.41 13.98
CA THR A 63 11.22 3.79 13.54
C THR A 63 9.87 3.92 12.86
N TYR A 64 9.46 2.92 12.09
CA TYR A 64 8.26 2.99 11.26
C TYR A 64 7.25 1.91 11.61
N LYS A 65 5.97 2.23 11.45
CA LYS A 65 4.91 1.22 11.41
C LYS A 65 4.79 0.76 9.97
N VAL A 66 4.93 -0.54 9.74
CA VAL A 66 4.92 -1.14 8.40
C VAL A 66 4.09 -2.42 8.40
N GLU A 67 3.70 -2.85 7.21
CA GLU A 67 3.00 -4.12 6.98
C GLU A 67 1.77 -4.31 7.87
N GLY A 68 1.69 -5.40 8.62
CA GLY A 68 0.51 -5.74 9.43
C GLY A 68 0.08 -4.66 10.42
N ASP A 69 1.02 -4.03 11.09
CA ASP A 69 0.73 -2.97 12.06
C ASP A 69 0.13 -1.75 11.38
N LEU A 70 0.70 -1.34 10.24
CA LEU A 70 0.17 -0.23 9.45
C LEU A 70 -1.20 -0.57 8.85
N ARG A 71 -1.39 -1.79 8.35
CA ARG A 71 -2.68 -2.22 7.81
C ARG A 71 -3.77 -2.19 8.87
N ARG A 72 -3.47 -2.63 10.09
CA ARG A 72 -4.41 -2.56 11.21
C ARG A 72 -4.74 -1.12 11.60
N GLU A 73 -3.76 -0.24 11.63
CA GLU A 73 -3.95 1.17 11.93
C GLU A 73 -4.85 1.85 10.90
N VAL A 74 -4.58 1.66 9.61
CA VAL A 74 -5.40 2.23 8.52
C VAL A 74 -6.82 1.68 8.58
N ALA A 75 -6.98 0.37 8.78
CA ALA A 75 -8.30 -0.25 8.89
C ALA A 75 -9.08 0.29 10.11
N ALA A 76 -8.40 0.50 11.24
CA ALA A 76 -9.03 1.09 12.43
C ALA A 76 -9.46 2.54 12.20
N ASP A 77 -8.65 3.33 11.51
CA ASP A 77 -8.96 4.71 11.17
C ASP A 77 -10.19 4.81 10.26
N ILE A 78 -10.26 3.97 9.24
CA ILE A 78 -11.41 3.89 8.34
C ILE A 78 -12.66 3.46 9.11
N ARG A 79 -12.54 2.44 9.95
CA ARG A 79 -13.67 1.96 10.80
C ARG A 79 -14.19 3.07 11.70
N ARG A 80 -13.29 3.84 12.30
CA ARG A 80 -13.67 4.98 13.15
C ARG A 80 -14.49 6.00 12.36
N LYS A 81 -14.07 6.35 11.15
CA LYS A 81 -14.81 7.27 10.28
C LYS A 81 -16.20 6.74 9.93
N VAL A 82 -16.33 5.45 9.70
CA VAL A 82 -17.62 4.80 9.43
C VAL A 82 -18.51 4.83 10.68
N GLU A 83 -17.97 4.51 11.85
CA GLU A 83 -18.72 4.44 13.11
C GLU A 83 -19.26 5.79 13.56
N ILE A 84 -18.50 6.88 13.37
CA ILE A 84 -18.97 8.21 13.73
C ILE A 84 -19.96 8.81 12.71
N GLY A 85 -20.26 8.10 11.63
CA GLY A 85 -21.21 8.56 10.62
C GLY A 85 -20.74 9.71 9.76
N SER A 86 -19.42 9.91 9.63
CA SER A 86 -18.87 10.97 8.78
C SER A 86 -19.19 10.72 7.31
N TYR A 87 -19.17 11.78 6.50
CA TYR A 87 -19.36 11.68 5.05
C TYR A 87 -18.31 10.74 4.43
N GLU A 88 -17.05 10.90 4.81
CA GLU A 88 -15.97 10.03 4.34
C GLU A 88 -16.22 8.56 4.71
N GLY A 89 -16.69 8.31 5.93
CA GLY A 89 -17.04 6.96 6.38
C GLY A 89 -18.16 6.33 5.56
N ILE A 90 -19.19 7.10 5.21
CA ILE A 90 -20.28 6.65 4.33
C ILE A 90 -19.73 6.29 2.96
N ARG A 91 -18.83 7.11 2.41
CA ARG A 91 -18.18 6.82 1.11
C ARG A 91 -17.36 5.54 1.16
N HIS A 92 -16.60 5.31 2.24
CA HIS A 92 -15.87 4.05 2.43
C HIS A 92 -16.81 2.85 2.49
N ARG A 93 -17.89 2.97 3.25
CA ARG A 93 -18.88 1.87 3.39
C ARG A 93 -19.52 1.50 2.06
N ARG A 94 -19.80 2.49 1.23
CA ARG A 94 -20.42 2.28 -0.09
C ARG A 94 -19.44 1.93 -1.19
N GLY A 95 -18.12 1.95 -0.92
CA GLY A 95 -17.10 1.68 -1.93
C GLY A 95 -17.00 2.76 -3.00
N LEU A 96 -17.27 4.00 -2.65
CA LEU A 96 -17.23 5.15 -3.54
C LEU A 96 -16.00 6.03 -3.27
N PRO A 97 -15.57 6.86 -4.25
CA PRO A 97 -14.47 7.80 -4.01
C PRO A 97 -14.73 8.71 -2.84
N VAL A 98 -13.72 8.87 -1.97
CA VAL A 98 -13.84 9.59 -0.69
C VAL A 98 -13.48 11.06 -0.81
N ARG A 99 -12.64 11.41 -1.79
CA ARG A 99 -12.05 12.76 -1.91
C ARG A 99 -12.74 13.67 -2.92
N GLY A 100 -14.05 13.54 -3.05
CA GLY A 100 -14.84 14.44 -3.88
C GLY A 100 -14.69 14.23 -5.39
N GLN A 101 -14.16 13.09 -5.82
CA GLN A 101 -14.04 12.80 -7.23
C GLN A 101 -15.41 12.58 -7.88
N ARG A 102 -15.48 12.89 -9.15
CA ARG A 102 -16.70 12.69 -9.95
C ARG A 102 -17.02 11.21 -10.09
N THR A 103 -18.27 10.84 -9.85
CA THR A 103 -18.72 9.43 -9.90
C THR A 103 -19.66 9.12 -11.06
N LYS A 104 -20.16 10.15 -11.76
CA LYS A 104 -21.14 9.98 -12.83
C LYS A 104 -20.59 9.19 -14.02
N THR A 105 -19.33 9.36 -14.37
CA THR A 105 -18.73 8.78 -15.59
C THR A 105 -17.69 7.73 -15.31
N ASN A 106 -16.70 8.05 -14.48
CA ASN A 106 -15.52 7.24 -14.23
C ASN A 106 -15.47 6.73 -12.77
N ALA A 107 -14.33 6.81 -12.11
CA ALA A 107 -14.11 6.33 -10.75
C ALA A 107 -14.11 4.80 -10.64
N ARG A 108 -13.60 4.12 -11.68
CA ARG A 108 -13.58 2.66 -11.75
C ARG A 108 -12.68 1.99 -10.69
N THR A 109 -11.63 2.66 -10.27
CA THR A 109 -10.73 2.13 -9.23
C THR A 109 -11.48 1.77 -7.94
N ARG A 110 -12.42 2.62 -7.52
CA ARG A 110 -13.21 2.39 -6.31
C ARG A 110 -14.48 1.60 -6.59
N LYS A 111 -15.18 1.93 -7.69
CA LYS A 111 -16.47 1.31 -8.05
C LYS A 111 -16.31 -0.08 -8.63
N GLY A 112 -15.14 -0.42 -9.14
CA GLY A 112 -14.90 -1.66 -9.85
C GLY A 112 -15.29 -1.62 -11.33
N PRO A 113 -15.18 -2.75 -12.03
CA PRO A 113 -15.52 -2.83 -13.45
C PRO A 113 -16.98 -2.48 -13.71
N LYS A 114 -17.25 -1.98 -14.91
CA LYS A 114 -18.64 -1.76 -15.35
C LYS A 114 -19.41 -3.05 -15.36
N ARG A 115 -20.59 -3.04 -14.77
CA ARG A 115 -21.48 -4.19 -14.75
C ARG A 115 -22.66 -3.94 -15.68
N THR A 116 -22.93 -4.88 -16.57
CA THR A 116 -24.11 -4.86 -17.40
C THR A 116 -25.31 -5.26 -16.54
N VAL A 117 -26.36 -4.46 -16.57
CA VAL A 117 -27.60 -4.80 -15.86
C VAL A 117 -28.39 -5.79 -16.71
N ALA A 118 -28.51 -7.03 -16.22
CA ALA A 118 -29.34 -8.03 -16.86
C ALA A 118 -30.82 -7.65 -16.75
N GLY A 119 -31.59 -7.84 -17.81
CA GLY A 119 -33.02 -7.66 -17.77
C GLY A 119 -33.59 -6.45 -18.50
N LYS A 120 -32.78 -5.53 -18.98
CA LYS A 120 -33.22 -4.54 -19.97
C LYS A 120 -33.15 -5.12 -21.37
N LYS A 121 -33.94 -6.17 -21.61
CA LYS A 121 -34.21 -6.57 -22.98
C LYS A 121 -34.91 -5.41 -23.66
N LYS A 122 -34.28 -4.84 -24.66
CA LYS A 122 -35.02 -4.04 -25.62
C LYS A 122 -36.16 -4.91 -26.15
N ALA A 123 -37.38 -4.41 -26.07
CA ALA A 123 -38.50 -5.03 -26.74
C ALA A 123 -38.07 -5.38 -28.17
N GLY A 124 -38.18 -6.65 -28.54
CA GLY A 124 -37.78 -7.09 -29.85
C GLY A 124 -38.51 -6.23 -30.88
N LYS A 125 -37.78 -5.71 -31.84
CA LYS A 125 -38.42 -5.09 -33.01
C LYS A 125 -39.29 -6.15 -33.67
N LYS A 126 -40.58 -5.87 -33.75
CA LYS A 126 -41.44 -6.58 -34.67
C LYS A 126 -41.05 -6.27 -36.09
#